data_87c11e0e1d43e5c918cca8812cfa849c
#
_entry.id   87c11e0e1d43e5c918cca8812cfa849c
#
_cell.length_a   1.000
_cell.length_b   1.000
_cell.length_c   1.000
_cell.angle_alpha   90.00
_cell.angle_beta   90.00
_cell.angle_gamma   90.00
#
_symmetry.space_group_name_H-M   'P 1'
#
loop_
_entity.id
_entity.type
_entity.pdbx_description
1 polymer ?
#
loop_
_entity_poly.entity_id
_entity_poly.type
_entity_poly.pdbx_seq_one_letter_code
_entity_poly.pdbx_strand_id
1 'polypeptide(L)'
;MQIDLPESVKEILNKFQKAGFEIYIVGGAVRDILMGRPTNDWDFTTNATPEEILKVVPGGLYNNEFGTVFTPNPDNPENPHEITTYRKEEGYLDYRHPDKITWGKSLEEDLARREATISAMALGPKYEIIDPYCGQEDLKSKIFRAVGNPNERYSEDALRMMRAIRISAQLGFTIEEKTLEAIKKNAALINKIAKERVKEEFFKLLVSPYPREGMLLLRNSNLLQEILPELEKCFGVEQKSPGRHHIYDVGEHLLISLKNCKSTDPLTRFATLIHDIGKPQTYKKLDSGTITFYNHEMVSTKIAENIAERLKFSNKEKEKLITLVRWHQFTVDERQTDSAIRRFIKNVGLENIPDMLSLRIGDRLGGGARETSWRLEEFKKRLLEVQKQPFSIKDLKIDGNDVMKVLSIKPGPK
;
A
#
# COMPACT_ATOMS: atom_id res chain seq x y z
N MET A 1 16.39 -9.51 -27.02
CA MET A 1 15.49 -10.04 -25.96
C MET A 1 14.33 -10.72 -26.66
N GLN A 2 14.04 -11.98 -26.37
CA GLN A 2 12.88 -12.65 -26.92
C GLN A 2 11.68 -12.24 -26.06
N ILE A 3 10.74 -11.49 -26.65
CA ILE A 3 9.50 -11.09 -25.98
C ILE A 3 8.46 -12.17 -26.26
N ASP A 4 7.96 -12.80 -25.21
CA ASP A 4 6.86 -13.77 -25.31
C ASP A 4 5.60 -13.12 -24.73
N LEU A 5 4.57 -12.99 -25.58
CA LEU A 5 3.28 -12.41 -25.20
C LEU A 5 2.24 -13.52 -25.06
N PRO A 6 1.30 -13.42 -24.11
CA PRO A 6 0.15 -14.30 -24.02
C PRO A 6 -0.64 -14.33 -25.35
N GLU A 7 -1.30 -15.46 -25.61
CA GLU A 7 -2.08 -15.61 -26.86
C GLU A 7 -3.23 -14.61 -26.96
N SER A 8 -3.90 -14.32 -25.84
CA SER A 8 -4.95 -13.30 -25.74
C SER A 8 -4.48 -11.91 -26.18
N VAL A 9 -3.25 -11.53 -25.81
CA VAL A 9 -2.62 -10.27 -26.17
C VAL A 9 -2.28 -10.24 -27.67
N LYS A 10 -1.69 -11.32 -28.19
CA LYS A 10 -1.41 -11.47 -29.63
C LYS A 10 -2.67 -11.38 -30.48
N GLU A 11 -3.76 -12.00 -30.01
CA GLU A 11 -5.05 -11.94 -30.71
C GLU A 11 -5.59 -10.51 -30.81
N ILE A 12 -5.51 -9.72 -29.73
CA ILE A 12 -5.93 -8.32 -29.74
C ILE A 12 -5.11 -7.53 -30.77
N LEU A 13 -3.78 -7.61 -30.70
CA LEU A 13 -2.89 -6.93 -31.65
C LEU A 13 -3.24 -7.28 -33.09
N ASN A 14 -3.43 -8.57 -33.39
CA ASN A 14 -3.78 -9.06 -34.73
C ASN A 14 -5.15 -8.59 -35.20
N LYS A 15 -6.17 -8.54 -34.33
CA LYS A 15 -7.52 -8.08 -34.69
C LYS A 15 -7.51 -6.62 -35.14
N PHE A 16 -6.80 -5.75 -34.41
CA PHE A 16 -6.70 -4.33 -34.74
C PHE A 16 -5.92 -4.11 -36.04
N GLN A 17 -4.80 -4.80 -36.23
CA GLN A 17 -4.04 -4.73 -37.47
C GLN A 17 -4.87 -5.16 -38.69
N LYS A 18 -5.63 -6.27 -38.60
CA LYS A 18 -6.51 -6.73 -39.65
C LYS A 18 -7.64 -5.74 -39.97
N ALA A 19 -8.10 -5.01 -38.95
CA ALA A 19 -9.08 -3.94 -39.08
C ALA A 19 -8.51 -2.63 -39.64
N GLY A 20 -7.19 -2.53 -39.81
CA GLY A 20 -6.49 -1.35 -40.34
C GLY A 20 -6.20 -0.27 -39.31
N PHE A 21 -6.26 -0.58 -38.02
CA PHE A 21 -5.93 0.34 -36.94
C PHE A 21 -4.53 0.11 -36.38
N GLU A 22 -3.92 1.19 -35.94
CA GLU A 22 -2.72 1.14 -35.08
C GLU A 22 -3.10 0.61 -33.70
N ILE A 23 -2.23 -0.19 -33.10
CA ILE A 23 -2.39 -0.65 -31.72
C ILE A 23 -1.03 -0.94 -31.10
N TYR A 24 -0.86 -0.56 -29.84
CA TYR A 24 0.35 -0.77 -29.08
C TYR A 24 0.03 -1.17 -27.65
N ILE A 25 0.85 -2.05 -27.09
CA ILE A 25 0.90 -2.27 -25.63
C ILE A 25 1.64 -1.09 -25.01
N VAL A 26 1.17 -0.58 -23.88
CA VAL A 26 1.74 0.62 -23.25
C VAL A 26 1.82 0.49 -21.72
N GLY A 27 2.41 1.46 -21.08
CA GLY A 27 2.37 1.60 -19.62
C GLY A 27 3.25 0.63 -18.86
N GLY A 28 2.69 0.09 -17.77
CA GLY A 28 3.39 -0.81 -16.86
C GLY A 28 3.84 -2.11 -17.52
N ALA A 29 3.04 -2.65 -18.44
CA ALA A 29 3.34 -3.89 -19.16
C ALA A 29 4.66 -3.80 -19.93
N VAL A 30 4.87 -2.76 -20.71
CA VAL A 30 6.11 -2.57 -21.50
C VAL A 30 7.33 -2.48 -20.58
N ARG A 31 7.23 -1.70 -19.52
CA ARG A 31 8.26 -1.60 -18.48
C ARG A 31 8.62 -2.95 -17.90
N ASP A 32 7.61 -3.72 -17.47
CA ASP A 32 7.82 -4.98 -16.78
C ASP A 32 8.39 -6.05 -17.73
N ILE A 33 7.96 -6.08 -18.98
CA ILE A 33 8.58 -6.90 -20.06
C ILE A 33 10.07 -6.56 -20.21
N LEU A 34 10.42 -5.29 -20.32
CA LEU A 34 11.81 -4.85 -20.49
C LEU A 34 12.67 -5.17 -19.26
N MET A 35 12.06 -5.26 -18.07
CA MET A 35 12.72 -5.67 -16.83
C MET A 35 12.75 -7.19 -16.62
N GLY A 36 12.16 -7.99 -17.53
CA GLY A 36 12.03 -9.44 -17.36
C GLY A 36 11.13 -9.84 -16.18
N ARG A 37 10.15 -8.99 -15.83
CA ARG A 37 9.17 -9.24 -14.77
C ARG A 37 7.87 -9.77 -15.37
N PRO A 38 7.15 -10.64 -14.65
CA PRO A 38 5.82 -11.05 -15.07
C PRO A 38 4.88 -9.86 -15.05
N THR A 39 4.01 -9.76 -16.06
CA THR A 39 2.92 -8.78 -16.11
C THR A 39 1.60 -9.50 -16.33
N ASN A 40 0.55 -9.02 -15.64
CA ASN A 40 -0.82 -9.53 -15.75
C ASN A 40 -1.81 -8.40 -16.06
N ASP A 41 -1.32 -7.19 -16.22
CA ASP A 41 -2.08 -5.97 -16.47
C ASP A 41 -1.69 -5.44 -17.86
N TRP A 42 -2.60 -5.56 -18.83
CA TRP A 42 -2.32 -5.27 -20.22
C TRP A 42 -3.14 -4.09 -20.70
N ASP A 43 -2.45 -2.95 -20.78
CA ASP A 43 -2.99 -1.70 -21.33
C ASP A 43 -2.61 -1.59 -22.81
N PHE A 44 -3.60 -1.25 -23.63
CA PHE A 44 -3.40 -0.97 -25.05
C PHE A 44 -3.80 0.46 -25.37
N THR A 45 -3.18 1.02 -26.40
CA THR A 45 -3.57 2.30 -26.95
C THR A 45 -3.67 2.20 -28.50
N THR A 46 -4.65 2.90 -29.08
CA THR A 46 -4.99 2.76 -30.51
C THR A 46 -5.48 4.08 -31.09
N ASN A 47 -5.38 4.25 -32.42
CA ASN A 47 -6.03 5.34 -33.15
C ASN A 47 -7.53 5.09 -33.41
N ALA A 48 -8.06 3.91 -33.11
CA ALA A 48 -9.49 3.63 -33.24
C ALA A 48 -10.31 4.38 -32.18
N THR A 49 -11.48 4.90 -32.57
CA THR A 49 -12.45 5.46 -31.62
C THR A 49 -13.09 4.37 -30.76
N PRO A 50 -13.72 4.69 -29.60
CA PRO A 50 -14.37 3.68 -28.76
C PRO A 50 -15.42 2.84 -29.53
N GLU A 51 -16.16 3.44 -30.44
CA GLU A 51 -17.15 2.76 -31.26
C GLU A 51 -16.50 1.79 -32.26
N GLU A 52 -15.34 2.14 -32.79
CA GLU A 52 -14.54 1.28 -33.67
C GLU A 52 -13.88 0.15 -32.88
N ILE A 53 -13.37 0.43 -31.68
CA ILE A 53 -12.85 -0.60 -30.76
C ILE A 53 -13.91 -1.66 -30.49
N LEU A 54 -15.15 -1.26 -30.17
CA LEU A 54 -16.26 -2.19 -29.90
C LEU A 54 -16.62 -3.06 -31.15
N LYS A 55 -16.38 -2.56 -32.35
CA LYS A 55 -16.56 -3.37 -33.58
C LYS A 55 -15.47 -4.43 -33.75
N VAL A 56 -14.23 -4.09 -33.36
CA VAL A 56 -13.06 -4.98 -33.46
C VAL A 56 -13.08 -6.05 -32.38
N VAL A 57 -13.53 -5.68 -31.16
CA VAL A 57 -13.65 -6.58 -30.00
C VAL A 57 -15.07 -6.64 -29.50
N PRO A 58 -15.95 -7.41 -30.15
CA PRO A 58 -17.34 -7.57 -29.73
C PRO A 58 -17.40 -8.14 -28.31
N GLY A 59 -18.22 -7.53 -27.46
CA GLY A 59 -18.32 -7.88 -26.03
C GLY A 59 -17.48 -7.00 -25.10
N GLY A 60 -16.78 -6.00 -25.64
CA GLY A 60 -16.16 -4.94 -24.83
C GLY A 60 -17.21 -4.07 -24.13
N LEU A 61 -16.82 -3.49 -22.99
CA LEU A 61 -17.65 -2.57 -22.20
C LEU A 61 -17.08 -1.15 -22.31
N TYR A 62 -17.92 -0.21 -22.71
CA TYR A 62 -17.57 1.22 -22.76
C TYR A 62 -18.64 2.04 -22.06
N ASN A 63 -18.29 2.71 -20.97
CA ASN A 63 -19.19 3.55 -20.20
C ASN A 63 -18.48 4.73 -19.52
N ASN A 64 -17.39 5.22 -20.12
CA ASN A 64 -16.56 6.28 -19.53
C ASN A 64 -16.25 7.37 -20.56
N GLU A 65 -15.89 8.54 -20.07
CA GLU A 65 -15.53 9.70 -20.90
C GLU A 65 -14.06 9.67 -21.37
N PHE A 66 -13.29 8.67 -20.94
CA PHE A 66 -11.83 8.61 -21.15
C PHE A 66 -11.43 7.82 -22.40
N GLY A 67 -12.37 7.28 -23.15
CA GLY A 67 -12.09 6.51 -24.37
C GLY A 67 -11.51 5.12 -24.12
N THR A 68 -11.65 4.56 -22.91
CA THR A 68 -11.18 3.23 -22.57
C THR A 68 -12.30 2.21 -22.68
N VAL A 69 -12.07 1.18 -23.49
CA VAL A 69 -12.94 0.00 -23.63
C VAL A 69 -12.30 -1.14 -22.85
N PHE A 70 -13.08 -1.74 -21.95
CA PHE A 70 -12.68 -2.93 -21.20
C PHE A 70 -13.10 -4.16 -21.99
N THR A 71 -12.18 -5.10 -22.24
CA THR A 71 -12.47 -6.35 -22.93
C THR A 71 -12.08 -7.54 -22.06
N PRO A 72 -12.83 -8.66 -22.10
CA PRO A 72 -12.52 -9.83 -21.28
C PRO A 72 -11.09 -10.31 -21.50
N ASN A 73 -10.43 -10.65 -20.40
CA ASN A 73 -9.10 -11.26 -20.39
C ASN A 73 -9.26 -12.76 -20.04
N PRO A 74 -9.09 -13.67 -21.01
CA PRO A 74 -9.22 -15.11 -20.74
C PRO A 74 -8.18 -15.65 -19.77
N ASP A 75 -6.99 -15.04 -19.74
CA ASP A 75 -5.88 -15.46 -18.90
C ASP A 75 -6.05 -14.98 -17.43
N ASN A 76 -6.80 -13.90 -17.23
CA ASN A 76 -7.11 -13.36 -15.91
C ASN A 76 -8.47 -12.63 -15.89
N PRO A 77 -9.58 -13.34 -15.64
CA PRO A 77 -10.94 -12.77 -15.70
C PRO A 77 -11.20 -11.62 -14.72
N GLU A 78 -10.43 -11.53 -13.64
CA GLU A 78 -10.53 -10.43 -12.66
C GLU A 78 -9.88 -9.13 -13.15
N ASN A 79 -9.05 -9.20 -14.19
CA ASN A 79 -8.29 -8.07 -14.72
C ASN A 79 -8.52 -7.95 -16.23
N PRO A 80 -9.56 -7.27 -16.69
CA PRO A 80 -9.86 -7.12 -18.11
C PRO A 80 -8.74 -6.38 -18.84
N HIS A 81 -8.59 -6.60 -20.12
CA HIS A 81 -7.71 -5.78 -20.96
C HIS A 81 -8.32 -4.39 -21.15
N GLU A 82 -7.51 -3.36 -21.03
CA GLU A 82 -7.89 -1.97 -21.25
C GLU A 82 -7.38 -1.48 -22.61
N ILE A 83 -8.30 -1.11 -23.50
CA ILE A 83 -7.97 -0.56 -24.83
C ILE A 83 -8.43 0.88 -24.87
N THR A 84 -7.49 1.82 -24.95
CA THR A 84 -7.76 3.25 -24.90
C THR A 84 -7.48 3.91 -26.25
N THR A 85 -8.42 4.71 -26.73
CA THR A 85 -8.22 5.59 -27.88
C THR A 85 -7.12 6.60 -27.57
N TYR A 86 -6.22 6.91 -28.53
CA TYR A 86 -5.26 8.02 -28.37
C TYR A 86 -6.00 9.25 -27.91
N ARG A 87 -5.50 9.90 -26.89
CA ARG A 87 -6.13 11.10 -26.36
C ARG A 87 -5.13 12.19 -26.02
N LYS A 88 -5.59 13.41 -26.19
CA LYS A 88 -4.97 14.62 -25.70
C LYS A 88 -5.86 15.18 -24.59
N GLU A 89 -5.25 15.55 -23.49
CA GLU A 89 -5.92 16.04 -22.30
C GLU A 89 -5.56 17.52 -22.11
N GLU A 90 -6.57 18.38 -21.89
CA GLU A 90 -6.37 19.82 -21.72
C GLU A 90 -7.21 20.34 -20.53
N GLY A 91 -6.57 21.20 -19.70
CA GLY A 91 -7.18 21.75 -18.49
C GLY A 91 -7.31 20.70 -17.38
N TYR A 92 -7.20 21.16 -16.12
CA TYR A 92 -7.33 20.29 -14.94
C TYR A 92 -7.72 21.17 -13.74
N LEU A 93 -8.97 21.64 -13.73
CA LEU A 93 -9.44 22.53 -12.67
C LEU A 93 -9.55 21.85 -11.31
N ASP A 94 -9.80 20.56 -11.30
CA ASP A 94 -9.96 19.75 -10.06
C ASP A 94 -8.71 18.97 -9.66
N TYR A 95 -7.57 19.19 -10.33
CA TYR A 95 -6.30 18.46 -10.12
C TYR A 95 -6.39 16.95 -10.36
N ARG A 96 -7.34 16.51 -11.21
CA ARG A 96 -7.57 15.08 -11.49
C ARG A 96 -8.09 14.80 -12.88
N HIS A 97 -9.19 15.45 -13.25
CA HIS A 97 -9.85 15.17 -14.51
C HIS A 97 -9.50 16.27 -15.51
N PRO A 98 -9.14 15.91 -16.73
CA PRO A 98 -9.01 16.90 -17.79
C PRO A 98 -10.39 17.55 -18.03
N ASP A 99 -10.40 18.86 -18.13
CA ASP A 99 -11.63 19.62 -18.45
C ASP A 99 -12.10 19.33 -19.87
N LYS A 100 -11.17 18.95 -20.75
CA LYS A 100 -11.44 18.60 -22.13
C LYS A 100 -10.58 17.45 -22.59
N ILE A 101 -11.23 16.43 -23.11
CA ILE A 101 -10.59 15.30 -23.79
C ILE A 101 -10.88 15.41 -25.28
N THR A 102 -9.84 15.33 -26.08
CA THR A 102 -9.92 15.19 -27.51
C THR A 102 -9.18 13.95 -27.97
N TRP A 103 -9.71 13.26 -28.99
CA TRP A 103 -8.99 12.10 -29.52
C TRP A 103 -7.68 12.56 -30.14
N GLY A 104 -6.58 11.97 -29.67
CA GLY A 104 -5.24 12.23 -30.16
C GLY A 104 -5.05 11.71 -31.58
N LYS A 105 -4.11 12.32 -32.28
CA LYS A 105 -3.82 11.95 -33.68
C LYS A 105 -2.62 11.02 -33.81
N SER A 106 -1.81 10.93 -32.79
CA SER A 106 -0.59 10.13 -32.82
C SER A 106 -0.30 9.44 -31.48
N LEU A 107 0.49 8.38 -31.57
CA LEU A 107 0.99 7.67 -30.39
C LEU A 107 1.83 8.58 -29.49
N GLU A 108 2.62 9.50 -30.06
CA GLU A 108 3.46 10.43 -29.30
C GLU A 108 2.63 11.33 -28.38
N GLU A 109 1.47 11.80 -28.84
CA GLU A 109 0.56 12.61 -28.02
C GLU A 109 0.03 11.80 -26.82
N ASP A 110 -0.29 10.52 -27.02
CA ASP A 110 -0.73 9.64 -25.91
C ASP A 110 0.41 9.34 -24.93
N LEU A 111 1.63 9.12 -25.41
CA LEU A 111 2.79 8.90 -24.55
C LEU A 111 3.22 10.16 -23.79
N ALA A 112 3.05 11.35 -24.38
CA ALA A 112 3.39 12.64 -23.77
C ALA A 112 2.64 12.95 -22.48
N ARG A 113 1.39 12.50 -22.35
CA ARG A 113 0.56 12.75 -21.15
C ARG A 113 0.85 11.82 -19.98
N ARG A 114 1.68 10.80 -20.18
CA ARG A 114 1.97 9.79 -19.13
C ARG A 114 2.84 10.36 -18.01
N GLU A 115 2.78 9.71 -16.85
CA GLU A 115 3.42 10.22 -15.62
C GLU A 115 4.94 10.13 -15.60
N ALA A 116 5.52 9.13 -16.28
CA ALA A 116 6.96 8.86 -16.23
C ALA A 116 7.48 8.28 -17.55
N THR A 117 8.74 8.56 -17.85
CA THR A 117 9.45 8.05 -19.04
C THR A 117 9.40 6.53 -19.13
N ILE A 118 9.59 5.84 -18.01
CA ILE A 118 9.54 4.37 -17.91
C ILE A 118 8.14 3.77 -18.13
N SER A 119 7.10 4.58 -18.16
CA SER A 119 5.72 4.20 -18.50
C SER A 119 5.24 4.82 -19.81
N ALA A 120 6.07 5.67 -20.43
CA ALA A 120 5.80 6.36 -21.70
C ALA A 120 6.49 5.68 -22.88
N MET A 121 6.53 4.36 -22.87
CA MET A 121 7.01 3.50 -23.94
C MET A 121 5.85 2.69 -24.50
N ALA A 122 5.95 2.31 -25.77
CA ALA A 122 4.98 1.46 -26.44
C ALA A 122 5.68 0.26 -27.10
N LEU A 123 5.00 -0.89 -27.09
CA LEU A 123 5.43 -2.10 -27.77
C LEU A 123 4.45 -2.38 -28.91
N GLY A 124 4.96 -2.34 -30.14
CA GLY A 124 4.18 -2.58 -31.34
C GLY A 124 4.00 -4.07 -31.68
N PRO A 125 3.10 -4.38 -32.61
CA PRO A 125 2.79 -5.75 -33.02
C PRO A 125 3.96 -6.51 -33.65
N LYS A 126 4.98 -5.81 -34.17
CA LYS A 126 6.22 -6.40 -34.69
C LYS A 126 7.31 -6.49 -33.64
N TYR A 127 6.94 -6.31 -32.35
CA TYR A 127 7.85 -6.28 -31.21
C TYR A 127 8.86 -5.11 -31.20
N GLU A 128 8.58 -4.06 -31.97
CA GLU A 128 9.34 -2.80 -31.92
C GLU A 128 8.98 -2.00 -30.66
N ILE A 129 10.02 -1.43 -30.01
CA ILE A 129 9.83 -0.52 -28.88
C ILE A 129 9.89 0.92 -29.38
N ILE A 130 8.83 1.66 -29.14
CA ILE A 130 8.73 3.10 -29.41
C ILE A 130 8.95 3.82 -28.08
N ASP A 131 10.03 4.60 -28.00
CA ASP A 131 10.51 5.22 -26.76
C ASP A 131 10.97 6.68 -27.02
N PRO A 132 10.01 7.61 -27.18
CA PRO A 132 10.33 9.00 -27.49
C PRO A 132 10.96 9.78 -26.30
N TYR A 133 10.88 9.22 -25.08
CA TYR A 133 11.31 9.89 -23.84
C TYR A 133 12.48 9.21 -23.14
N CYS A 134 13.21 8.33 -23.82
CA CYS A 134 14.38 7.61 -23.27
C CYS A 134 14.07 6.77 -22.02
N GLY A 135 12.87 6.18 -21.94
CA GLY A 135 12.44 5.34 -20.82
C GLY A 135 13.31 4.11 -20.63
N GLN A 136 13.86 3.52 -21.71
CA GLN A 136 14.78 2.39 -21.63
C GLN A 136 16.11 2.75 -20.95
N GLU A 137 16.61 3.96 -21.15
CA GLU A 137 17.80 4.47 -20.45
C GLU A 137 17.53 4.66 -18.96
N ASP A 138 16.38 5.27 -18.64
CA ASP A 138 15.96 5.47 -17.25
C ASP A 138 15.72 4.12 -16.53
N LEU A 139 15.20 3.10 -17.23
CA LEU A 139 15.09 1.74 -16.68
C LEU A 139 16.45 1.13 -16.35
N LYS A 140 17.43 1.24 -17.25
CA LYS A 140 18.81 0.75 -17.02
C LYS A 140 19.48 1.47 -15.87
N SER A 141 19.25 2.78 -15.77
CA SER A 141 19.80 3.64 -14.70
C SER A 141 19.03 3.56 -13.40
N LYS A 142 17.89 2.85 -13.37
CA LYS A 142 16.97 2.76 -12.21
C LYS A 142 16.50 4.13 -11.75
N ILE A 143 16.09 4.97 -12.68
CA ILE A 143 15.63 6.33 -12.42
C ILE A 143 14.14 6.42 -12.74
N PHE A 144 13.36 7.04 -11.85
CA PHE A 144 12.02 7.53 -12.14
C PHE A 144 12.11 9.00 -12.55
N ARG A 145 11.73 9.31 -13.77
CA ARG A 145 11.71 10.66 -14.35
C ARG A 145 10.32 10.97 -14.87
N ALA A 146 9.77 12.13 -14.55
CA ALA A 146 8.52 12.59 -15.14
C ALA A 146 8.69 12.92 -16.62
N VAL A 147 7.65 12.69 -17.43
CA VAL A 147 7.64 13.11 -18.84
C VAL A 147 7.48 14.61 -18.95
N GLY A 148 8.31 15.26 -19.73
CA GLY A 148 8.22 16.69 -19.98
C GLY A 148 8.54 17.56 -18.76
N ASN A 149 7.65 18.52 -18.45
CA ASN A 149 7.81 19.41 -17.29
C ASN A 149 7.14 18.82 -16.05
N PRO A 150 7.89 18.39 -15.01
CA PRO A 150 7.30 17.78 -13.81
C PRO A 150 6.31 18.69 -13.08
N ASN A 151 6.54 20.02 -13.06
CA ASN A 151 5.61 20.94 -12.39
C ASN A 151 4.23 20.94 -13.04
N GLU A 152 4.18 20.91 -14.36
CA GLU A 152 2.93 20.84 -15.12
C GLU A 152 2.23 19.50 -14.84
N ARG A 153 2.97 18.37 -14.91
CA ARG A 153 2.43 17.03 -14.64
C ARG A 153 1.79 16.90 -13.25
N TYR A 154 2.39 17.50 -12.22
CA TYR A 154 1.90 17.44 -10.85
C TYR A 154 0.79 18.46 -10.53
N SER A 155 0.69 19.56 -11.30
CA SER A 155 -0.44 20.47 -11.25
C SER A 155 -1.67 19.95 -11.99
N GLU A 156 -1.50 19.05 -12.96
CA GLU A 156 -2.60 18.35 -13.64
C GLU A 156 -3.28 17.31 -12.73
N ASP A 157 -2.52 16.34 -12.23
CA ASP A 157 -2.98 15.35 -11.26
C ASP A 157 -1.96 15.22 -10.13
N ALA A 158 -2.28 15.80 -8.99
CA ALA A 158 -1.41 15.80 -7.82
C ALA A 158 -1.17 14.40 -7.26
N LEU A 159 -2.03 13.40 -7.55
CA LEU A 159 -1.80 12.01 -7.15
C LEU A 159 -0.59 11.39 -7.84
N ARG A 160 -0.20 11.91 -9.01
CA ARG A 160 1.02 11.48 -9.71
C ARG A 160 2.27 11.59 -8.83
N MET A 161 2.30 12.54 -7.87
CA MET A 161 3.39 12.63 -6.88
C MET A 161 3.48 11.37 -6.00
N MET A 162 2.33 10.89 -5.49
CA MET A 162 2.28 9.65 -4.72
C MET A 162 2.62 8.42 -5.58
N ARG A 163 2.14 8.39 -6.82
CA ARG A 163 2.45 7.34 -7.78
C ARG A 163 3.95 7.27 -8.10
N ALA A 164 4.61 8.43 -8.26
CA ALA A 164 6.06 8.51 -8.47
C ALA A 164 6.83 7.83 -7.34
N ILE A 165 6.49 8.15 -6.10
CA ILE A 165 7.13 7.57 -4.91
C ILE A 165 6.82 6.07 -4.81
N ARG A 166 5.55 5.68 -5.00
CA ARG A 166 5.15 4.27 -4.95
C ARG A 166 5.86 3.43 -6.01
N ILE A 167 5.89 3.88 -7.26
CA ILE A 167 6.56 3.16 -8.36
C ILE A 167 8.07 3.05 -8.06
N SER A 168 8.70 4.12 -7.59
CA SER A 168 10.11 4.09 -7.16
C SER A 168 10.34 3.06 -6.06
N ALA A 169 9.46 3.00 -5.05
CA ALA A 169 9.54 2.00 -3.97
C ALA A 169 9.23 0.57 -4.45
N GLN A 170 8.38 0.39 -5.45
CA GLN A 170 8.10 -0.92 -6.05
C GLN A 170 9.25 -1.47 -6.88
N LEU A 171 9.97 -0.57 -7.57
CA LEU A 171 11.05 -0.93 -8.48
C LEU A 171 12.45 -0.88 -7.83
N GLY A 172 12.59 -0.20 -6.69
CA GLY A 172 13.88 0.10 -6.08
C GLY A 172 14.64 1.18 -6.87
N PHE A 173 13.92 2.16 -7.42
CA PHE A 173 14.46 3.24 -8.24
C PHE A 173 14.64 4.52 -7.43
N THR A 174 15.58 5.35 -7.86
CA THR A 174 15.71 6.74 -7.40
C THR A 174 14.82 7.65 -8.22
N ILE A 175 14.39 8.77 -7.64
CA ILE A 175 13.66 9.80 -8.39
C ILE A 175 14.69 10.83 -8.90
N GLU A 176 14.59 11.22 -10.17
CA GLU A 176 15.41 12.27 -10.76
C GLU A 176 15.27 13.58 -9.96
N GLU A 177 16.36 14.32 -9.81
CA GLU A 177 16.42 15.52 -8.96
C GLU A 177 15.36 16.57 -9.33
N LYS A 178 15.21 16.92 -10.61
CA LYS A 178 14.21 17.89 -11.07
C LYS A 178 12.78 17.41 -10.78
N THR A 179 12.55 16.13 -10.96
CA THR A 179 11.27 15.49 -10.64
C THR A 179 10.97 15.54 -9.14
N LEU A 180 11.96 15.25 -8.29
CA LEU A 180 11.83 15.33 -6.83
C LEU A 180 11.60 16.76 -6.33
N GLU A 181 12.31 17.74 -6.89
CA GLU A 181 12.12 19.15 -6.55
C GLU A 181 10.72 19.65 -6.95
N ALA A 182 10.20 19.19 -8.09
CA ALA A 182 8.84 19.49 -8.49
C ALA A 182 7.80 18.87 -7.53
N ILE A 183 8.04 17.65 -7.03
CA ILE A 183 7.19 17.05 -6.00
C ILE A 183 7.21 17.91 -4.74
N LYS A 184 8.37 18.28 -4.24
CA LYS A 184 8.52 19.16 -3.05
C LYS A 184 7.74 20.46 -3.20
N LYS A 185 7.87 21.11 -4.33
CA LYS A 185 7.21 22.40 -4.63
C LYS A 185 5.68 22.26 -4.64
N ASN A 186 5.17 21.15 -5.13
CA ASN A 186 3.74 20.92 -5.34
C ASN A 186 3.10 20.05 -4.23
N ALA A 187 3.85 19.63 -3.20
CA ALA A 187 3.40 18.68 -2.18
C ALA A 187 2.04 19.03 -1.56
N ALA A 188 1.79 20.31 -1.29
CA ALA A 188 0.53 20.78 -0.70
C ALA A 188 -0.70 20.49 -1.58
N LEU A 189 -0.53 20.31 -2.90
CA LEU A 189 -1.63 19.99 -3.81
C LEU A 189 -2.26 18.61 -3.52
N ILE A 190 -1.54 17.72 -2.84
CA ILE A 190 -2.10 16.42 -2.44
C ILE A 190 -3.33 16.53 -1.55
N ASN A 191 -3.49 17.66 -0.88
CA ASN A 191 -4.68 17.96 -0.07
C ASN A 191 -5.94 18.22 -0.89
N LYS A 192 -5.82 18.48 -2.19
CA LYS A 192 -6.94 18.61 -3.13
C LYS A 192 -7.47 17.25 -3.61
N ILE A 193 -6.69 16.19 -3.42
CA ILE A 193 -7.05 14.85 -3.86
C ILE A 193 -7.93 14.15 -2.81
N ALA A 194 -8.91 13.38 -3.28
CA ALA A 194 -9.76 12.54 -2.43
C ALA A 194 -8.91 11.64 -1.54
N LYS A 195 -9.19 11.64 -0.24
CA LYS A 195 -8.35 10.95 0.76
C LYS A 195 -8.34 9.43 0.57
N GLU A 196 -9.41 8.87 0.00
CA GLU A 196 -9.50 7.47 -0.39
C GLU A 196 -8.42 7.10 -1.40
N ARG A 197 -8.22 7.91 -2.45
CA ARG A 197 -7.19 7.69 -3.47
C ARG A 197 -5.77 7.82 -2.88
N VAL A 198 -5.56 8.80 -2.01
CA VAL A 198 -4.29 8.97 -1.30
C VAL A 198 -4.00 7.72 -0.45
N LYS A 199 -5.02 7.22 0.29
CA LYS A 199 -4.92 5.99 1.08
C LYS A 199 -4.54 4.78 0.22
N GLU A 200 -5.18 4.60 -0.92
CA GLU A 200 -4.92 3.48 -1.83
C GLU A 200 -3.47 3.47 -2.32
N GLU A 201 -2.96 4.61 -2.80
CA GLU A 201 -1.55 4.72 -3.24
C GLU A 201 -0.58 4.53 -2.07
N PHE A 202 -0.93 5.04 -0.90
CA PHE A 202 -0.14 4.85 0.32
C PHE A 202 -0.10 3.38 0.73
N PHE A 203 -1.21 2.66 0.70
CA PHE A 203 -1.28 1.23 0.99
C PHE A 203 -0.47 0.38 0.01
N LYS A 204 -0.53 0.70 -1.29
CA LYS A 204 0.31 0.07 -2.32
C LYS A 204 1.81 0.31 -2.06
N LEU A 205 2.18 1.48 -1.54
CA LEU A 205 3.55 1.78 -1.15
C LEU A 205 3.98 0.93 0.06
N LEU A 206 3.13 0.80 1.08
CA LEU A 206 3.46 0.04 2.30
C LEU A 206 3.76 -1.45 2.02
N VAL A 207 3.09 -2.06 1.03
CA VAL A 207 3.32 -3.45 0.63
C VAL A 207 4.39 -3.62 -0.46
N SER A 208 5.01 -2.53 -0.90
CA SER A 208 6.10 -2.58 -1.87
C SER A 208 7.34 -3.30 -1.32
N PRO A 209 8.26 -3.76 -2.19
CA PRO A 209 9.52 -4.36 -1.76
C PRO A 209 10.44 -3.41 -0.96
N TYR A 210 10.33 -2.10 -1.18
CA TYR A 210 11.18 -1.08 -0.55
C TYR A 210 10.36 -0.02 0.22
N PRO A 211 9.54 -0.44 1.23
CA PRO A 211 8.59 0.47 1.87
C PRO A 211 9.28 1.53 2.74
N ARG A 212 10.43 1.20 3.37
CA ARG A 212 11.22 2.16 4.15
C ARG A 212 11.76 3.26 3.25
N GLU A 213 12.35 2.89 2.13
CA GLU A 213 12.90 3.82 1.14
C GLU A 213 11.78 4.72 0.57
N GLY A 214 10.60 4.14 0.29
CA GLY A 214 9.43 4.89 -0.12
C GLY A 214 8.95 5.90 0.94
N MET A 215 8.96 5.53 2.22
CA MET A 215 8.63 6.46 3.31
C MET A 215 9.66 7.58 3.45
N LEU A 216 10.95 7.29 3.25
CA LEU A 216 11.99 8.31 3.19
C LEU A 216 11.82 9.27 2.01
N LEU A 217 11.41 8.77 0.84
CA LEU A 217 11.06 9.60 -0.31
C LEU A 217 9.86 10.51 -0.01
N LEU A 218 8.79 9.99 0.63
CA LEU A 218 7.65 10.80 1.09
C LEU A 218 8.10 11.92 2.02
N ARG A 219 8.99 11.62 2.95
CA ARG A 219 9.54 12.60 3.88
C ARG A 219 10.38 13.66 3.16
N ASN A 220 11.34 13.22 2.35
CA ASN A 220 12.24 14.11 1.61
C ASN A 220 11.53 14.99 0.58
N SER A 221 10.35 14.61 0.14
CA SER A 221 9.49 15.34 -0.79
C SER A 221 8.45 16.23 -0.12
N ASN A 222 8.44 16.34 1.21
CA ASN A 222 7.45 17.06 2.02
C ASN A 222 6.03 16.44 1.99
N LEU A 223 5.79 15.38 1.21
CA LEU A 223 4.47 14.73 1.15
C LEU A 223 4.09 14.05 2.45
N LEU A 224 5.06 13.54 3.23
CA LEU A 224 4.78 12.93 4.53
C LEU A 224 4.11 13.92 5.48
N GLN A 225 4.60 15.15 5.53
CA GLN A 225 4.04 16.20 6.37
C GLN A 225 2.59 16.55 6.00
N GLU A 226 2.24 16.48 4.70
CA GLU A 226 0.90 16.75 4.22
C GLU A 226 -0.09 15.58 4.47
N ILE A 227 0.40 14.35 4.40
CA ILE A 227 -0.44 13.15 4.50
C ILE A 227 -0.51 12.64 5.95
N LEU A 228 0.63 12.58 6.63
CA LEU A 228 0.78 11.97 7.96
C LEU A 228 1.72 12.81 8.85
N PRO A 229 1.34 14.06 9.18
CA PRO A 229 2.16 14.97 9.98
C PRO A 229 2.50 14.44 11.38
N GLU A 230 1.68 13.53 11.89
CA GLU A 230 1.93 12.88 13.19
C GLU A 230 3.17 11.99 13.15
N LEU A 231 3.41 11.31 12.01
CA LEU A 231 4.61 10.48 11.84
C LEU A 231 5.86 11.36 11.66
N GLU A 232 5.76 12.50 10.98
CA GLU A 232 6.89 13.45 10.85
C GLU A 232 7.39 13.90 12.24
N LYS A 233 6.49 14.10 13.19
CA LYS A 233 6.85 14.47 14.58
C LYS A 233 7.59 13.38 15.36
N CYS A 234 7.62 12.16 14.86
CA CYS A 234 8.34 11.05 15.50
C CYS A 234 9.85 11.09 15.24
N PHE A 235 10.28 11.75 14.16
CA PHE A 235 11.69 11.85 13.82
C PHE A 235 12.43 12.79 14.78
N GLY A 236 13.64 12.39 15.19
CA GLY A 236 14.45 13.11 16.16
C GLY A 236 14.01 12.91 17.61
N VAL A 237 12.93 12.17 17.88
CA VAL A 237 12.51 11.86 19.26
C VAL A 237 13.38 10.74 19.81
N GLU A 238 14.27 11.10 20.72
CA GLU A 238 15.20 10.17 21.37
C GLU A 238 14.45 9.12 22.19
N GLN A 239 14.83 7.85 22.06
CA GLN A 239 14.32 6.77 22.93
C GLN A 239 15.44 5.90 23.54
N LYS A 240 16.68 6.26 23.30
CA LYS A 240 17.84 5.58 23.88
C LYS A 240 17.90 5.81 25.38
N SER A 241 17.93 4.74 26.16
CA SER A 241 18.03 4.79 27.62
C SER A 241 19.08 3.78 28.10
N PRO A 242 19.73 4.03 29.24
CA PRO A 242 20.65 3.07 29.82
C PRO A 242 19.99 1.70 30.01
N GLY A 243 20.64 0.66 29.55
CA GLY A 243 20.14 -0.73 29.68
C GLY A 243 18.98 -1.12 28.76
N ARG A 244 18.59 -0.28 27.79
CA ARG A 244 17.58 -0.60 26.77
C ARG A 244 18.18 -0.73 25.40
N HIS A 245 17.57 -1.58 24.54
CA HIS A 245 18.09 -1.92 23.21
C HIS A 245 17.72 -0.92 22.08
N HIS A 246 17.01 0.16 22.38
CA HIS A 246 16.66 1.15 21.35
C HIS A 246 17.90 1.90 20.87
N ILE A 247 18.23 1.77 19.59
CA ILE A 247 19.40 2.39 18.95
C ILE A 247 19.01 3.54 18.01
N TYR A 248 17.74 3.62 17.62
CA TYR A 248 17.18 4.60 16.69
C TYR A 248 16.26 5.59 17.43
N ASP A 249 15.99 6.75 16.81
CA ASP A 249 14.88 7.60 17.23
C ASP A 249 13.51 6.93 16.93
N VAL A 250 12.41 7.51 17.39
CA VAL A 250 11.07 6.92 17.22
C VAL A 250 10.70 6.81 15.75
N GLY A 251 10.98 7.82 14.92
CA GLY A 251 10.64 7.81 13.49
C GLY A 251 11.39 6.72 12.74
N GLU A 252 12.70 6.63 12.91
CA GLU A 252 13.51 5.60 12.25
C GLU A 252 13.14 4.20 12.74
N HIS A 253 12.85 4.03 14.05
CA HIS A 253 12.31 2.77 14.59
C HIS A 253 11.05 2.33 13.86
N LEU A 254 10.09 3.24 13.64
CA LEU A 254 8.84 2.95 12.94
C LEU A 254 9.07 2.53 11.49
N LEU A 255 9.99 3.20 10.77
CA LEU A 255 10.34 2.84 9.40
C LEU A 255 11.03 1.47 9.31
N ILE A 256 11.93 1.16 10.24
CA ILE A 256 12.59 -0.15 10.29
C ILE A 256 11.60 -1.24 10.69
N SER A 257 10.68 -0.96 11.60
CA SER A 257 9.58 -1.87 11.98
C SER A 257 8.71 -2.21 10.76
N LEU A 258 8.32 -1.21 9.97
CA LEU A 258 7.59 -1.40 8.72
C LEU A 258 8.36 -2.28 7.72
N LYS A 259 9.65 -1.97 7.48
CA LYS A 259 10.51 -2.75 6.59
C LYS A 259 10.52 -4.24 6.96
N ASN A 260 10.53 -4.54 8.24
CA ASN A 260 10.64 -5.91 8.77
C ASN A 260 9.28 -6.58 9.05
N CYS A 261 8.16 -5.88 8.85
CA CYS A 261 6.83 -6.48 8.94
C CYS A 261 6.58 -7.40 7.75
N LYS A 262 6.39 -8.70 8.01
CA LYS A 262 6.23 -9.72 6.97
C LYS A 262 4.78 -9.87 6.47
N SER A 263 3.83 -9.17 7.07
CA SER A 263 2.43 -9.21 6.61
C SER A 263 2.31 -8.66 5.18
N THR A 264 1.47 -9.30 4.37
CA THR A 264 1.06 -8.80 3.05
C THR A 264 -0.16 -7.88 3.12
N ASP A 265 -0.83 -7.83 4.29
CA ASP A 265 -1.95 -6.93 4.51
C ASP A 265 -1.46 -5.49 4.73
N PRO A 266 -1.87 -4.55 3.86
CA PRO A 266 -1.45 -3.15 3.96
C PRO A 266 -1.88 -2.49 5.27
N LEU A 267 -3.01 -2.92 5.85
CA LEU A 267 -3.51 -2.36 7.09
C LEU A 267 -2.65 -2.76 8.30
N THR A 268 -2.19 -4.01 8.33
CA THR A 268 -1.23 -4.50 9.34
C THR A 268 0.10 -3.79 9.23
N ARG A 269 0.59 -3.56 8.01
CA ARG A 269 1.81 -2.78 7.76
C ARG A 269 1.65 -1.32 8.17
N PHE A 270 0.47 -0.73 7.94
CA PHE A 270 0.14 0.61 8.41
C PHE A 270 0.10 0.67 9.94
N ALA A 271 -0.56 -0.28 10.61
CA ALA A 271 -0.54 -0.39 12.06
C ALA A 271 0.89 -0.50 12.60
N THR A 272 1.75 -1.28 11.93
CA THR A 272 3.18 -1.39 12.28
C THR A 272 3.91 -0.06 12.13
N LEU A 273 3.62 0.71 11.09
CA LEU A 273 4.22 2.04 10.85
C LEU A 273 3.85 3.06 11.93
N ILE A 274 2.67 2.94 12.56
CA ILE A 274 2.16 3.97 13.48
C ILE A 274 1.98 3.48 14.92
N HIS A 275 2.41 2.25 15.28
CA HIS A 275 2.13 1.68 16.61
C HIS A 275 2.64 2.55 17.76
N ASP A 276 3.77 3.20 17.58
CA ASP A 276 4.45 4.06 18.54
C ASP A 276 4.29 5.58 18.30
N ILE A 277 3.35 5.97 17.43
CA ILE A 277 3.14 7.36 16.99
C ILE A 277 2.75 8.32 18.14
N GLY A 278 2.34 7.78 19.29
CA GLY A 278 2.03 8.54 20.51
C GLY A 278 3.24 8.85 21.39
N LYS A 279 4.41 8.27 21.11
CA LYS A 279 5.63 8.48 21.92
C LYS A 279 6.05 9.94 22.02
N PRO A 280 6.03 10.76 20.97
CA PRO A 280 6.40 12.19 21.10
C PRO A 280 5.58 12.93 22.16
N GLN A 281 4.29 12.62 22.31
CA GLN A 281 3.39 13.28 23.26
C GLN A 281 3.54 12.76 24.70
N THR A 282 4.13 11.58 24.88
CA THR A 282 4.30 10.92 26.16
C THR A 282 5.77 10.89 26.62
N TYR A 283 6.64 11.57 25.88
CA TYR A 283 8.06 11.66 26.17
C TYR A 283 8.31 12.28 27.53
N LYS A 284 9.09 11.59 28.37
CA LYS A 284 9.56 12.13 29.63
C LYS A 284 10.98 11.63 29.93
N LYS A 285 11.90 12.55 30.12
CA LYS A 285 13.28 12.25 30.58
C LYS A 285 13.36 12.44 32.09
N LEU A 286 13.72 11.38 32.80
CA LEU A 286 13.90 11.39 34.25
C LEU A 286 15.28 11.90 34.60
N ASP A 287 15.50 12.30 35.89
CA ASP A 287 16.79 12.78 36.42
C ASP A 287 17.90 11.72 36.28
N SER A 288 17.53 10.45 36.27
CA SER A 288 18.43 9.31 35.99
C SER A 288 18.93 9.23 34.56
N GLY A 289 18.47 10.11 33.64
CA GLY A 289 18.71 10.03 32.21
C GLY A 289 17.84 9.01 31.50
N THR A 290 16.97 8.28 32.21
CA THR A 290 16.06 7.30 31.63
C THR A 290 14.90 7.99 30.90
N ILE A 291 14.64 7.59 29.66
CA ILE A 291 13.50 8.07 28.86
C ILE A 291 12.32 7.10 29.02
N THR A 292 11.14 7.64 29.25
CA THR A 292 9.91 6.88 29.42
C THR A 292 8.81 7.41 28.49
N PHE A 293 7.86 6.52 28.12
CA PHE A 293 6.72 6.80 27.25
C PHE A 293 5.45 6.14 27.82
N TYR A 294 5.14 6.41 29.07
CA TYR A 294 3.99 5.77 29.74
C TYR A 294 2.69 6.09 29.00
N ASN A 295 1.85 5.05 28.79
CA ASN A 295 0.56 5.11 28.13
C ASN A 295 0.62 5.59 26.65
N HIS A 296 1.80 5.49 25.99
CA HIS A 296 1.88 5.87 24.57
C HIS A 296 0.94 5.05 23.69
N GLU A 297 0.65 3.79 24.04
CA GLU A 297 -0.30 2.95 23.32
C GLU A 297 -1.74 3.52 23.32
N MET A 298 -2.14 4.21 24.39
CA MET A 298 -3.43 4.93 24.46
C MET A 298 -3.44 6.15 23.56
N VAL A 299 -2.35 6.93 23.61
CA VAL A 299 -2.18 8.12 22.77
C VAL A 299 -2.06 7.72 21.31
N SER A 300 -1.27 6.66 20.97
CA SER A 300 -1.18 6.10 19.63
C SER A 300 -2.55 5.68 19.09
N THR A 301 -3.37 5.04 19.92
CA THR A 301 -4.74 4.64 19.57
C THR A 301 -5.58 5.85 19.17
N LYS A 302 -5.56 6.91 19.97
CA LYS A 302 -6.33 8.13 19.69
C LYS A 302 -5.86 8.82 18.40
N ILE A 303 -4.56 8.87 18.17
CA ILE A 303 -3.98 9.39 16.93
C ILE A 303 -4.40 8.50 15.74
N ALA A 304 -4.34 7.17 15.87
CA ALA A 304 -4.77 6.23 14.84
C ALA A 304 -6.25 6.38 14.47
N GLU A 305 -7.14 6.63 15.45
CA GLU A 305 -8.54 6.96 15.20
C GLU A 305 -8.70 8.18 14.31
N ASN A 306 -8.02 9.28 14.66
CA ASN A 306 -8.08 10.52 13.90
C ASN A 306 -7.53 10.37 12.47
N ILE A 307 -6.44 9.61 12.32
CA ILE A 307 -5.87 9.30 11.00
C ILE A 307 -6.84 8.47 10.17
N ALA A 308 -7.47 7.43 10.76
CA ALA A 308 -8.44 6.58 10.07
C ALA A 308 -9.65 7.39 9.58
N GLU A 309 -10.15 8.33 10.37
CA GLU A 309 -11.22 9.23 9.96
C GLU A 309 -10.80 10.17 8.82
N ARG A 310 -9.62 10.79 8.95
CA ARG A 310 -9.07 11.69 7.94
C ARG A 310 -8.81 11.01 6.60
N LEU A 311 -8.28 9.78 6.62
CA LEU A 311 -7.99 8.98 5.42
C LEU A 311 -9.17 8.10 4.96
N LYS A 312 -10.36 8.29 5.55
CA LYS A 312 -11.60 7.63 5.13
C LYS A 312 -11.51 6.09 5.15
N PHE A 313 -11.01 5.55 6.26
CA PHE A 313 -11.04 4.11 6.47
C PHE A 313 -12.48 3.62 6.69
N SER A 314 -12.80 2.43 6.21
CA SER A 314 -14.04 1.76 6.55
C SER A 314 -14.10 1.43 8.06
N ASN A 315 -15.28 1.21 8.61
CA ASN A 315 -15.43 0.85 10.03
C ASN A 315 -14.63 -0.40 10.39
N LYS A 316 -14.60 -1.40 9.51
CA LYS A 316 -13.84 -2.64 9.71
C LYS A 316 -12.32 -2.39 9.71
N GLU A 317 -11.82 -1.58 8.79
CA GLU A 317 -10.40 -1.19 8.75
C GLU A 317 -10.02 -0.40 10.01
N LYS A 318 -10.88 0.55 10.43
CA LYS A 318 -10.66 1.37 11.63
C LYS A 318 -10.60 0.51 12.89
N GLU A 319 -11.54 -0.41 13.08
CA GLU A 319 -11.58 -1.31 14.22
C GLU A 319 -10.32 -2.18 14.31
N LYS A 320 -9.91 -2.80 13.20
CA LYS A 320 -8.68 -3.59 13.13
C LYS A 320 -7.45 -2.75 13.43
N LEU A 321 -7.32 -1.56 12.82
CA LEU A 321 -6.20 -0.65 13.07
C LEU A 321 -6.08 -0.28 14.55
N ILE A 322 -7.18 0.14 15.17
CA ILE A 322 -7.26 0.51 16.59
C ILE A 322 -6.85 -0.68 17.45
N THR A 323 -7.35 -1.87 17.17
CA THR A 323 -7.01 -3.09 17.91
C THR A 323 -5.52 -3.38 17.84
N LEU A 324 -4.92 -3.35 16.65
CA LEU A 324 -3.50 -3.62 16.48
C LEU A 324 -2.62 -2.57 17.19
N VAL A 325 -2.94 -1.30 17.05
CA VAL A 325 -2.19 -0.21 17.71
C VAL A 325 -2.39 -0.24 19.22
N ARG A 326 -3.60 -0.49 19.72
CA ARG A 326 -3.91 -0.50 21.15
C ARG A 326 -3.20 -1.62 21.90
N TRP A 327 -3.10 -2.80 21.30
CA TRP A 327 -2.62 -4.00 21.96
C TRP A 327 -1.23 -4.45 21.51
N HIS A 328 -0.48 -3.61 20.75
CA HIS A 328 0.87 -3.95 20.27
C HIS A 328 1.84 -4.24 21.40
N GLN A 329 1.68 -3.56 22.55
CA GLN A 329 2.55 -3.70 23.71
C GLN A 329 2.04 -4.81 24.64
N PHE A 330 2.13 -6.05 24.23
CA PHE A 330 1.77 -7.19 25.06
C PHE A 330 2.99 -7.89 25.66
N THR A 331 2.81 -8.42 26.88
CA THR A 331 3.87 -9.13 27.59
C THR A 331 4.03 -10.54 27.02
N VAL A 332 5.29 -10.98 26.88
CA VAL A 332 5.68 -12.37 26.58
C VAL A 332 6.58 -12.84 27.71
N ASP A 333 5.95 -13.38 28.77
CA ASP A 333 6.63 -13.82 29.97
C ASP A 333 6.15 -15.25 30.30
N GLU A 334 7.08 -16.14 30.66
CA GLU A 334 6.80 -17.51 31.02
C GLU A 334 5.87 -17.65 32.24
N ARG A 335 5.80 -16.65 33.08
CA ARG A 335 4.93 -16.59 34.26
C ARG A 335 3.51 -16.15 33.94
N GLN A 336 3.23 -15.79 32.70
CA GLN A 336 1.89 -15.40 32.27
C GLN A 336 0.93 -16.58 32.40
N THR A 337 -0.23 -16.37 33.02
CA THR A 337 -1.25 -17.40 33.17
C THR A 337 -2.02 -17.61 31.86
N ASP A 338 -2.64 -18.77 31.68
CA ASP A 338 -3.52 -19.04 30.54
C ASP A 338 -4.71 -18.08 30.49
N SER A 339 -5.19 -17.64 31.66
CA SER A 339 -6.23 -16.62 31.77
C SER A 339 -5.80 -15.27 31.19
N ALA A 340 -4.52 -14.89 31.35
CA ALA A 340 -3.96 -13.67 30.74
C ALA A 340 -3.87 -13.81 29.22
N ILE A 341 -3.48 -14.99 28.72
CA ILE A 341 -3.41 -15.26 27.27
C ILE A 341 -4.81 -15.26 26.66
N ARG A 342 -5.82 -15.86 27.31
CA ARG A 342 -7.22 -15.80 26.86
C ARG A 342 -7.75 -14.37 26.80
N ARG A 343 -7.42 -13.55 27.82
CA ARG A 343 -7.77 -12.11 27.81
C ARG A 343 -7.14 -11.37 26.65
N PHE A 344 -5.88 -11.66 26.35
CA PHE A 344 -5.20 -11.11 25.18
C PHE A 344 -5.92 -11.50 23.87
N ILE A 345 -6.23 -12.80 23.68
CA ILE A 345 -6.97 -13.28 22.51
C ILE A 345 -8.35 -12.61 22.42
N LYS A 346 -9.07 -12.47 23.53
CA LYS A 346 -10.37 -11.79 23.57
C LYS A 346 -10.28 -10.31 23.16
N ASN A 347 -9.23 -9.61 23.57
CA ASN A 347 -9.04 -8.19 23.29
C ASN A 347 -8.57 -7.93 21.85
N VAL A 348 -7.77 -8.83 21.29
CA VAL A 348 -7.21 -8.70 19.93
C VAL A 348 -8.15 -9.29 18.87
N GLY A 349 -8.92 -10.32 19.23
CA GLY A 349 -9.66 -11.16 18.29
C GLY A 349 -8.77 -12.24 17.66
N LEU A 350 -9.31 -13.45 17.51
CA LEU A 350 -8.56 -14.59 16.94
C LEU A 350 -8.06 -14.30 15.55
N GLU A 351 -8.87 -13.65 14.75
CA GLU A 351 -8.60 -13.27 13.35
C GLU A 351 -7.41 -12.31 13.23
N ASN A 352 -7.16 -11.49 14.25
CA ASN A 352 -6.08 -10.49 14.26
C ASN A 352 -4.76 -11.00 14.87
N ILE A 353 -4.75 -12.21 15.46
CA ILE A 353 -3.54 -12.76 16.11
C ILE A 353 -2.35 -12.88 15.15
N PRO A 354 -2.50 -13.40 13.91
CA PRO A 354 -1.38 -13.46 12.97
C PRO A 354 -0.79 -12.08 12.65
N ASP A 355 -1.65 -11.08 12.49
CA ASP A 355 -1.26 -9.70 12.21
C ASP A 355 -0.56 -9.05 13.41
N MET A 356 -1.07 -9.27 14.61
CA MET A 356 -0.45 -8.81 15.86
C MET A 356 0.95 -9.41 16.05
N LEU A 357 1.14 -10.69 15.73
CA LEU A 357 2.45 -11.34 15.78
C LEU A 357 3.40 -10.77 14.71
N SER A 358 2.89 -10.48 13.51
CA SER A 358 3.67 -9.85 12.43
C SER A 358 4.12 -8.44 12.82
N LEU A 359 3.22 -7.64 13.41
CA LEU A 359 3.55 -6.33 13.97
C LEU A 359 4.63 -6.46 15.06
N ARG A 360 4.46 -7.39 16.01
CA ARG A 360 5.42 -7.62 17.10
C ARG A 360 6.81 -7.97 16.61
N ILE A 361 6.92 -8.77 15.55
CA ILE A 361 8.20 -9.12 14.92
C ILE A 361 8.84 -7.87 14.30
N GLY A 362 8.05 -7.09 13.57
CA GLY A 362 8.50 -5.82 12.98
C GLY A 362 9.04 -4.86 14.05
N ASP A 363 8.27 -4.62 15.12
CA ASP A 363 8.64 -3.79 16.28
C ASP A 363 9.96 -4.24 16.91
N ARG A 364 10.10 -5.55 17.19
CA ARG A 364 11.34 -6.10 17.77
C ARG A 364 12.57 -5.83 16.90
N LEU A 365 12.47 -6.08 15.61
CA LEU A 365 13.54 -5.83 14.64
C LEU A 365 13.81 -4.33 14.49
N GLY A 366 12.76 -3.50 14.51
CA GLY A 366 12.85 -2.04 14.54
C GLY A 366 13.57 -1.49 15.76
N GLY A 367 13.49 -2.17 16.90
CA GLY A 367 14.23 -1.85 18.12
C GLY A 367 15.66 -2.39 18.17
N GLY A 368 16.12 -3.10 17.13
CA GLY A 368 17.45 -3.74 17.10
C GLY A 368 17.51 -5.09 17.83
N ALA A 369 16.38 -5.65 18.25
CA ALA A 369 16.31 -6.97 18.86
C ALA A 369 16.31 -8.08 17.79
N ARG A 370 16.51 -9.33 18.19
CA ARG A 370 16.37 -10.50 17.29
C ARG A 370 14.90 -10.71 16.91
N GLU A 371 14.65 -11.28 15.72
CA GLU A 371 13.31 -11.59 15.21
C GLU A 371 12.47 -12.39 16.21
N THR A 372 13.07 -13.37 16.84
CA THR A 372 12.40 -14.21 17.83
C THR A 372 13.19 -14.32 19.14
N SER A 373 12.53 -14.83 20.16
CA SER A 373 13.12 -15.26 21.43
C SER A 373 12.38 -16.50 21.91
N TRP A 374 13.02 -17.31 22.78
CA TRP A 374 12.37 -18.48 23.35
C TRP A 374 11.03 -18.16 24.02
N ARG A 375 10.91 -16.98 24.66
CA ARG A 375 9.65 -16.50 25.25
C ARG A 375 8.58 -16.24 24.20
N LEU A 376 8.92 -15.66 23.07
CA LEU A 376 7.95 -15.40 21.99
C LEU A 376 7.49 -16.71 21.36
N GLU A 377 8.39 -17.68 21.17
CA GLU A 377 8.01 -18.99 20.65
C GLU A 377 7.15 -19.78 21.63
N GLU A 378 7.45 -19.72 22.91
CA GLU A 378 6.60 -20.31 23.95
C GLU A 378 5.21 -19.65 24.02
N PHE A 379 5.15 -18.32 23.88
CA PHE A 379 3.89 -17.60 23.80
C PHE A 379 3.04 -18.03 22.60
N LYS A 380 3.66 -18.16 21.40
CA LYS A 380 2.98 -18.66 20.20
C LYS A 380 2.43 -20.07 20.41
N LYS A 381 3.19 -20.96 21.03
CA LYS A 381 2.75 -22.31 21.36
C LYS A 381 1.56 -22.29 22.32
N ARG A 382 1.65 -21.52 23.39
CA ARG A 382 0.56 -21.38 24.37
C ARG A 382 -0.69 -20.72 23.79
N LEU A 383 -0.57 -19.80 22.84
CA LEU A 383 -1.71 -19.26 22.09
C LEU A 383 -2.51 -20.38 21.43
N LEU A 384 -1.84 -21.38 20.83
CA LEU A 384 -2.50 -22.53 20.20
C LEU A 384 -3.10 -23.51 21.24
N GLU A 385 -2.41 -23.73 22.35
CA GLU A 385 -2.85 -24.62 23.40
C GLU A 385 -4.10 -24.12 24.13
N VAL A 386 -4.11 -22.83 24.44
CA VAL A 386 -5.25 -22.18 25.13
C VAL A 386 -6.51 -22.19 24.27
N GLN A 387 -6.37 -22.15 22.94
CA GLN A 387 -7.51 -22.23 22.00
C GLN A 387 -8.18 -23.61 21.96
N LYS A 388 -7.51 -24.66 22.40
CA LYS A 388 -8.10 -26.02 22.48
C LYS A 388 -9.11 -26.16 23.63
N GLN A 389 -9.17 -25.19 24.51
CA GLN A 389 -10.12 -25.19 25.66
C GLN A 389 -11.23 -24.16 25.43
N PRO A 390 -12.44 -24.39 25.96
CA PRO A 390 -13.54 -23.43 25.80
C PRO A 390 -13.19 -22.04 26.31
N PHE A 391 -13.51 -21.02 25.52
CA PHE A 391 -13.28 -19.59 25.85
C PHE A 391 -14.46 -19.00 26.63
N SER A 392 -15.67 -19.52 26.41
CA SER A 392 -16.89 -19.06 27.03
C SER A 392 -17.78 -20.25 27.44
N ILE A 393 -18.79 -19.98 28.26
CA ILE A 393 -19.79 -20.98 28.61
C ILE A 393 -20.50 -21.51 27.36
N LYS A 394 -20.61 -20.70 26.29
CA LYS A 394 -21.25 -21.11 25.03
C LYS A 394 -20.44 -22.16 24.25
N ASP A 395 -19.12 -22.23 24.50
CA ASP A 395 -18.23 -23.19 23.85
C ASP A 395 -18.15 -24.53 24.57
N LEU A 396 -18.80 -24.63 25.71
CA LEU A 396 -18.91 -25.90 26.45
C LEU A 396 -19.83 -26.86 25.67
N LYS A 397 -19.43 -28.14 25.62
CA LYS A 397 -20.25 -29.21 25.03
C LYS A 397 -21.45 -29.63 25.92
N ILE A 398 -21.62 -28.95 27.03
CA ILE A 398 -22.70 -29.17 28.01
C ILE A 398 -23.47 -27.87 28.20
N ASP A 399 -24.78 -27.98 28.36
CA ASP A 399 -25.65 -26.84 28.65
C ASP A 399 -26.14 -26.86 30.11
N GLY A 400 -26.92 -25.86 30.48
CA GLY A 400 -27.48 -25.76 31.82
C GLY A 400 -28.39 -26.93 32.19
N ASN A 401 -29.05 -27.58 31.23
CA ASN A 401 -29.88 -28.75 31.45
C ASN A 401 -29.03 -29.98 31.78
N ASP A 402 -27.89 -30.14 31.12
CA ASP A 402 -26.96 -31.22 31.43
C ASP A 402 -26.41 -31.09 32.86
N VAL A 403 -26.06 -29.86 33.26
CA VAL A 403 -25.57 -29.54 34.60
C VAL A 403 -26.68 -29.86 35.63
N MET A 404 -27.94 -29.45 35.37
CA MET A 404 -29.08 -29.73 36.26
C MET A 404 -29.34 -31.23 36.40
N LYS A 405 -29.24 -32.00 35.30
CA LYS A 405 -29.37 -33.46 35.32
C LYS A 405 -28.27 -34.12 36.16
N VAL A 406 -27.02 -33.75 35.96
CA VAL A 406 -25.88 -34.35 36.67
C VAL A 406 -25.90 -34.01 38.16
N LEU A 407 -26.26 -32.77 38.50
CA LEU A 407 -26.27 -32.31 39.90
C LEU A 407 -27.62 -32.54 40.59
N SER A 408 -28.63 -33.08 39.88
CA SER A 408 -30.00 -33.31 40.41
C SER A 408 -30.61 -32.05 41.04
N ILE A 409 -30.40 -30.87 40.42
CA ILE A 409 -30.89 -29.56 40.90
C ILE A 409 -31.99 -29.03 39.99
N LYS A 410 -32.92 -28.25 40.55
CA LYS A 410 -33.97 -27.55 39.78
C LYS A 410 -33.45 -26.22 39.26
N PRO A 411 -34.04 -25.66 38.16
CA PRO A 411 -33.73 -24.33 37.68
C PRO A 411 -33.95 -23.27 38.76
N GLY A 412 -32.98 -22.40 38.98
CA GLY A 412 -33.11 -21.30 39.95
C GLY A 412 -31.76 -20.66 40.27
N PRO A 413 -31.76 -19.42 40.79
CA PRO A 413 -30.54 -18.83 41.34
C PRO A 413 -30.12 -19.60 42.57
N LYS A 414 -28.82 -19.94 42.63
CA LYS A 414 -28.17 -20.36 43.88
C LYS A 414 -27.62 -19.18 44.60
#